data_909bc391511369ea0ff5c472c9bda74a
#
_entry.id   909bc391511369ea0ff5c472c9bda74a
#
_cell.length_a   1.000
_cell.length_b   1.000
_cell.length_c   1.000
_cell.angle_alpha   90.00
_cell.angle_beta   90.00
_cell.angle_gamma   90.00
#
_symmetry.space_group_name_H-M   'P 1'
#
loop_
_entity.id
_entity.type
_entity.pdbx_description
1 polymer ?
#
loop_
_entity_poly.entity_id
_entity_poly.type
_entity_poly.pdbx_seq_one_letter_code
_entity_poly.pdbx_strand_id
1 'polypeptide(L)'
;IVMVEGEMNEVSEAEMLDAIKAAHVVIKEQCQLQLDIASKVAKANPKREYSHEIHNDELRKRIHDFAYQRCYDVAKQGLADKHKRAELFGEIKEDFKSSMSEEDMEELGFLVGPYFKAAQKEAVRRVVLDEKIRLDGRKTTEIRPISSEAGYLPGFVHGSALFTRG
;
A
#
# COMPACT_ATOMS: atom_id res chain seq x y z
N ILE A 1 0.04 14.63 -8.29
CA ILE A 1 1.30 13.85 -8.32
C ILE A 1 1.05 12.48 -7.72
N VAL A 2 1.48 11.43 -8.41
CA VAL A 2 1.31 10.03 -8.00
C VAL A 2 2.66 9.41 -7.61
N MET A 3 3.73 9.87 -8.23
CA MET A 3 5.08 9.41 -7.99
C MET A 3 6.06 10.57 -8.03
N VAL A 4 7.06 10.54 -7.18
CA VAL A 4 8.18 11.48 -7.19
C VAL A 4 9.46 10.66 -7.13
N GLU A 5 10.41 10.96 -8.01
CA GLU A 5 11.72 10.35 -8.05
C GLU A 5 12.74 11.42 -8.45
N GLY A 6 13.90 11.42 -7.84
CA GLY A 6 14.96 12.38 -8.16
C GLY A 6 16.17 12.24 -7.25
N GLU A 7 17.27 12.81 -7.70
CA GLU A 7 18.51 12.98 -6.94
C GLU A 7 18.75 14.47 -6.69
N MET A 8 19.24 14.81 -5.52
CA MET A 8 19.40 16.20 -5.10
C MET A 8 20.69 16.39 -4.31
N ASN A 9 21.23 17.60 -4.41
CA ASN A 9 22.44 17.98 -3.69
C ASN A 9 22.06 18.83 -2.48
N GLU A 10 21.86 18.20 -1.32
CA GLU A 10 21.69 18.86 -0.01
C GLU A 10 20.57 19.92 0.04
N VAL A 11 19.45 19.65 -0.64
CA VAL A 11 18.26 20.51 -0.62
C VAL A 11 17.46 20.26 0.65
N SER A 12 16.95 21.32 1.27
CA SER A 12 16.10 21.20 2.45
C SER A 12 14.73 20.61 2.13
N GLU A 13 14.07 20.01 3.13
CA GLU A 13 12.72 19.46 2.98
C GLU A 13 11.70 20.52 2.56
N ALA A 14 11.86 21.76 3.04
CA ALA A 14 10.98 22.89 2.70
C ALA A 14 11.10 23.25 1.22
N GLU A 15 12.32 23.41 0.71
CA GLU A 15 12.58 23.71 -0.71
C GLU A 15 12.07 22.57 -1.62
N MET A 16 12.28 21.31 -1.19
CA MET A 16 11.75 20.16 -1.92
C MET A 16 10.24 20.18 -1.98
N LEU A 17 9.57 20.44 -0.86
CA LEU A 17 8.12 20.52 -0.81
C LEU A 17 7.57 21.63 -1.72
N ASP A 18 8.22 22.77 -1.77
CA ASP A 18 7.82 23.88 -2.62
C ASP A 18 8.04 23.57 -4.12
N ALA A 19 9.13 22.88 -4.46
CA ALA A 19 9.36 22.39 -5.81
C ALA A 19 8.25 21.38 -6.25
N ILE A 20 7.89 20.45 -5.37
CA ILE A 20 6.80 19.50 -5.62
C ILE A 20 5.46 20.21 -5.82
N LYS A 21 5.16 21.23 -5.00
CA LYS A 21 3.94 22.03 -5.14
C LYS A 21 3.90 22.78 -6.48
N ALA A 22 5.01 23.41 -6.87
CA ALA A 22 5.13 24.11 -8.15
C ALA A 22 4.93 23.13 -9.33
N ALA A 23 5.59 21.98 -9.30
CA ALA A 23 5.40 20.93 -10.31
C ALA A 23 3.96 20.42 -10.37
N HIS A 24 3.28 20.31 -9.22
CA HIS A 24 1.89 19.85 -9.17
C HIS A 24 0.93 20.78 -9.91
N VAL A 25 1.14 22.08 -9.84
CA VAL A 25 0.34 23.07 -10.59
C VAL A 25 0.48 22.85 -12.09
N VAL A 26 1.71 22.75 -12.58
CA VAL A 26 1.99 22.54 -14.01
C VAL A 26 1.44 21.18 -14.50
N ILE A 27 1.57 20.13 -13.70
CA ILE A 27 0.99 18.82 -14.03
C ILE A 27 -0.53 18.89 -14.18
N LYS A 28 -1.21 19.66 -13.32
CA LYS A 28 -2.67 19.87 -13.46
C LYS A 28 -3.02 20.57 -14.76
N GLU A 29 -2.25 21.56 -15.19
CA GLU A 29 -2.45 22.24 -16.49
C GLU A 29 -2.26 21.27 -17.66
N GLN A 30 -1.23 20.41 -17.60
CA GLN A 30 -1.02 19.36 -18.60
C GLN A 30 -2.16 18.34 -18.64
N CYS A 31 -2.69 17.94 -17.49
CA CYS A 31 -3.87 17.06 -17.43
C CYS A 31 -5.11 17.75 -18.06
N GLN A 32 -5.33 19.03 -17.77
CA GLN A 32 -6.42 19.78 -18.37
C GLN A 32 -6.28 19.87 -19.89
N LEU A 33 -5.08 20.15 -20.39
CA LEU A 33 -4.82 20.17 -21.83
C LEU A 33 -5.17 18.83 -22.50
N GLN A 34 -4.83 17.70 -21.88
CA GLN A 34 -5.18 16.37 -22.38
C GLN A 34 -6.71 16.17 -22.45
N LEU A 35 -7.45 16.63 -21.44
CA LEU A 35 -8.91 16.57 -21.42
C LEU A 35 -9.51 17.45 -22.52
N ASP A 36 -8.96 18.65 -22.72
CA ASP A 36 -9.40 19.58 -23.77
C ASP A 36 -9.16 19.01 -25.18
N ILE A 37 -8.03 18.36 -25.39
CA ILE A 37 -7.75 17.65 -26.65
C ILE A 37 -8.72 16.47 -26.83
N ALA A 38 -8.92 15.67 -25.79
CA ALA A 38 -9.85 14.54 -25.85
C ALA A 38 -11.28 14.97 -26.18
N SER A 39 -11.71 16.15 -25.71
CA SER A 39 -13.05 16.69 -26.04
C SER A 39 -13.20 17.08 -27.52
N LYS A 40 -12.10 17.39 -28.21
CA LYS A 40 -12.07 17.80 -29.62
C LYS A 40 -11.85 16.66 -30.60
N VAL A 41 -11.44 15.51 -30.13
CA VAL A 41 -11.12 14.33 -30.95
C VAL A 41 -12.21 13.28 -30.81
N ALA A 42 -13.02 13.11 -31.85
CA ALA A 42 -14.16 12.18 -31.82
C ALA A 42 -13.77 10.72 -31.44
N LYS A 43 -12.56 10.28 -31.81
CA LYS A 43 -12.05 8.94 -31.48
C LYS A 43 -11.69 8.74 -30.00
N ALA A 44 -11.60 9.82 -29.22
CA ALA A 44 -11.30 9.75 -27.79
C ALA A 44 -12.52 9.37 -26.93
N ASN A 45 -13.72 9.51 -27.50
CA ASN A 45 -14.98 9.23 -26.82
C ASN A 45 -15.98 8.51 -27.75
N PRO A 46 -16.67 7.48 -27.26
CA PRO A 46 -16.50 6.88 -25.92
C PRO A 46 -15.12 6.21 -25.79
N LYS A 47 -14.65 6.09 -24.56
CA LYS A 47 -13.47 5.27 -24.28
C LYS A 47 -13.73 3.82 -24.70
N ARG A 48 -12.69 3.13 -25.17
CA ARG A 48 -12.80 1.72 -25.51
C ARG A 48 -13.29 0.94 -24.28
N GLU A 49 -14.34 0.19 -24.43
CA GLU A 49 -14.72 -0.81 -23.44
C GLU A 49 -13.68 -1.92 -23.42
N TYR A 50 -13.28 -2.31 -22.24
CA TYR A 50 -12.41 -3.44 -22.08
C TYR A 50 -12.95 -4.34 -20.96
N SER A 51 -12.96 -5.64 -21.21
CA SER A 51 -13.73 -6.63 -20.44
C SER A 51 -12.85 -7.69 -19.78
N HIS A 52 -11.59 -7.33 -19.46
CA HIS A 52 -10.65 -8.29 -18.87
C HIS A 52 -10.75 -8.41 -17.35
N GLU A 53 -11.52 -7.54 -16.70
CA GLU A 53 -11.72 -7.58 -15.26
C GLU A 53 -13.14 -8.07 -14.94
N ILE A 54 -13.20 -9.19 -14.24
CA ILE A 54 -14.45 -9.68 -13.68
C ILE A 54 -14.59 -9.05 -12.29
N HIS A 55 -15.74 -8.39 -12.07
CA HIS A 55 -16.06 -7.79 -10.79
C HIS A 55 -17.34 -8.41 -10.24
N ASN A 56 -17.39 -8.58 -8.92
CA ASN A 56 -18.58 -8.96 -8.19
C ASN A 56 -18.68 -8.05 -6.94
N ASP A 57 -19.54 -7.04 -7.04
CA ASP A 57 -19.68 -6.04 -5.99
C ASP A 57 -20.35 -6.59 -4.72
N GLU A 58 -21.22 -7.60 -4.87
CA GLU A 58 -21.82 -8.28 -3.73
C GLU A 58 -20.78 -9.06 -2.93
N LEU A 59 -19.94 -9.86 -3.61
CA LEU A 59 -18.84 -10.56 -2.97
C LEU A 59 -17.84 -9.58 -2.35
N ARG A 60 -17.53 -8.49 -3.03
CA ARG A 60 -16.63 -7.43 -2.50
C ARG A 60 -17.17 -6.89 -1.19
N LYS A 61 -18.46 -6.57 -1.14
CA LYS A 61 -19.13 -6.08 0.06
C LYS A 61 -19.12 -7.13 1.18
N ARG A 62 -19.47 -8.37 0.88
CA ARG A 62 -19.46 -9.48 1.85
C ARG A 62 -18.05 -9.63 2.48
N ILE A 63 -17.01 -9.61 1.66
CA ILE A 63 -15.63 -9.72 2.14
C ILE A 63 -15.25 -8.51 2.99
N HIS A 64 -15.60 -7.30 2.57
CA HIS A 64 -15.32 -6.09 3.32
C HIS A 64 -16.01 -6.13 4.70
N ASP A 65 -17.31 -6.40 4.74
CA ASP A 65 -18.09 -6.45 5.97
C ASP A 65 -17.57 -7.53 6.94
N PHE A 66 -17.09 -8.65 6.43
CA PHE A 66 -16.51 -9.73 7.22
C PHE A 66 -15.09 -9.42 7.72
N ALA A 67 -14.23 -8.90 6.86
CA ALA A 67 -12.79 -8.82 7.10
C ALA A 67 -12.31 -7.49 7.67
N TYR A 68 -12.99 -6.37 7.36
CA TYR A 68 -12.49 -5.04 7.70
C TYR A 68 -12.21 -4.86 9.18
N GLN A 69 -13.21 -5.10 10.05
CA GLN A 69 -13.04 -4.90 11.50
C GLN A 69 -12.02 -5.88 12.08
N ARG A 70 -12.01 -7.13 11.66
CA ARG A 70 -11.04 -8.13 12.10
C ARG A 70 -9.61 -7.74 11.72
N CYS A 71 -9.41 -7.24 10.49
CA CYS A 71 -8.11 -6.72 10.04
C CYS A 71 -7.71 -5.45 10.81
N TYR A 72 -8.66 -4.58 11.15
CA TYR A 72 -8.42 -3.41 11.99
C TYR A 72 -7.90 -3.83 13.37
N ASP A 73 -8.55 -4.79 14.00
CA ASP A 73 -8.19 -5.28 15.34
C ASP A 73 -6.82 -5.95 15.36
N VAL A 74 -6.46 -6.71 14.32
CA VAL A 74 -5.10 -7.26 14.16
C VAL A 74 -4.07 -6.14 13.97
N ALA A 75 -4.36 -5.17 13.12
CA ALA A 75 -3.46 -4.07 12.84
C ALA A 75 -3.22 -3.18 14.07
N LYS A 76 -4.26 -2.96 14.89
CA LYS A 76 -4.21 -2.18 16.13
C LYS A 76 -3.31 -2.80 17.19
N GLN A 77 -3.06 -4.11 17.15
CA GLN A 77 -2.14 -4.77 18.07
C GLN A 77 -0.69 -4.30 17.93
N GLY A 78 -0.32 -3.69 16.79
CA GLY A 78 1.03 -3.15 16.59
C GLY A 78 2.15 -4.20 16.68
N LEU A 79 1.89 -5.41 16.22
CA LEU A 79 2.84 -6.52 16.33
C LEU A 79 4.07 -6.27 15.46
N ALA A 80 5.26 -6.25 16.05
CA ALA A 80 6.53 -6.09 15.32
C ALA A 80 6.85 -7.30 14.42
N ASP A 81 6.46 -8.51 14.84
CA ASP A 81 6.69 -9.74 14.09
C ASP A 81 5.84 -9.79 12.80
N LYS A 82 6.53 -9.74 11.66
CA LYS A 82 5.90 -9.79 10.33
C LYS A 82 5.23 -11.14 10.05
N HIS A 83 5.81 -12.23 10.51
CA HIS A 83 5.29 -13.58 10.24
C HIS A 83 4.00 -13.80 11.01
N LYS A 84 3.99 -13.46 12.29
CA LYS A 84 2.79 -13.55 13.13
C LYS A 84 1.64 -12.68 12.61
N ARG A 85 1.95 -11.47 12.13
CA ARG A 85 0.92 -10.63 11.49
C ARG A 85 0.35 -11.25 10.21
N ALA A 86 1.24 -11.82 9.39
CA ALA A 86 0.82 -12.46 8.14
C ALA A 86 -0.07 -13.68 8.41
N GLU A 87 0.25 -14.46 9.46
CA GLU A 87 -0.55 -15.59 9.92
C GLU A 87 -1.95 -15.15 10.34
N LEU A 88 -2.05 -14.17 11.24
CA LEU A 88 -3.35 -13.64 11.70
C LEU A 88 -4.22 -13.08 10.56
N PHE A 89 -3.64 -12.36 9.60
CA PHE A 89 -4.38 -11.92 8.43
C PHE A 89 -4.76 -13.09 7.51
N GLY A 90 -3.89 -14.11 7.43
CA GLY A 90 -4.15 -15.34 6.68
C GLY A 90 -5.33 -16.11 7.24
N GLU A 91 -5.41 -16.28 8.56
CA GLU A 91 -6.53 -16.93 9.26
C GLU A 91 -7.86 -16.28 8.93
N ILE A 92 -7.96 -14.95 8.99
CA ILE A 92 -9.19 -14.21 8.64
C ILE A 92 -9.61 -14.51 7.19
N LYS A 93 -8.66 -14.58 6.28
CA LYS A 93 -8.95 -14.88 4.86
C LYS A 93 -9.43 -16.32 4.68
N GLU A 94 -8.79 -17.28 5.34
CA GLU A 94 -9.19 -18.68 5.25
C GLU A 94 -10.54 -18.94 5.96
N ASP A 95 -10.82 -18.26 7.06
CA ASP A 95 -12.15 -18.27 7.70
C ASP A 95 -13.25 -17.82 6.72
N PHE A 96 -13.00 -16.74 5.97
CA PHE A 96 -13.96 -16.30 4.95
C PHE A 96 -14.16 -17.35 3.87
N LYS A 97 -13.06 -17.91 3.33
CA LYS A 97 -13.15 -18.95 2.30
C LYS A 97 -13.92 -20.17 2.78
N SER A 98 -13.71 -20.57 4.03
CA SER A 98 -14.42 -21.72 4.64
C SER A 98 -15.91 -21.46 4.82
N SER A 99 -16.35 -20.19 4.78
CA SER A 99 -17.76 -19.80 4.84
C SER A 99 -18.46 -19.77 3.47
N MET A 100 -17.71 -19.92 2.38
CA MET A 100 -18.24 -19.96 1.02
C MET A 100 -18.74 -21.37 0.68
N SER A 101 -19.75 -21.47 -0.19
CA SER A 101 -20.15 -22.75 -0.80
C SER A 101 -19.07 -23.25 -1.77
N GLU A 102 -19.07 -24.55 -2.07
CA GLU A 102 -18.16 -25.11 -3.08
C GLU A 102 -18.39 -24.48 -4.46
N GLU A 103 -19.63 -24.25 -4.85
CA GLU A 103 -20.01 -23.59 -6.11
C GLU A 103 -19.46 -22.16 -6.18
N ASP A 104 -19.67 -21.33 -5.13
CA ASP A 104 -19.13 -19.96 -5.06
C ASP A 104 -17.61 -19.95 -5.09
N MET A 105 -16.96 -20.96 -4.48
CA MET A 105 -15.51 -21.04 -4.45
C MET A 105 -14.93 -21.39 -5.83
N GLU A 106 -15.58 -22.27 -6.60
CA GLU A 106 -15.17 -22.58 -7.97
C GLU A 106 -15.35 -21.36 -8.89
N GLU A 107 -16.48 -20.65 -8.78
CA GLU A 107 -16.82 -19.55 -9.69
C GLU A 107 -16.10 -18.24 -9.32
N LEU A 108 -16.06 -17.90 -8.04
CA LEU A 108 -15.64 -16.56 -7.55
C LEU A 108 -14.39 -16.58 -6.66
N GLY A 109 -13.87 -17.75 -6.34
CA GLY A 109 -12.74 -17.90 -5.39
C GLY A 109 -11.49 -17.09 -5.77
N PHE A 110 -11.25 -16.87 -7.07
CA PHE A 110 -10.13 -16.05 -7.55
C PHE A 110 -10.27 -14.57 -7.18
N LEU A 111 -11.49 -14.08 -6.92
CA LEU A 111 -11.73 -12.69 -6.49
C LEU A 111 -11.53 -12.48 -4.98
N VAL A 112 -11.55 -13.53 -4.17
CA VAL A 112 -11.42 -13.44 -2.71
C VAL A 112 -10.09 -12.79 -2.32
N GLY A 113 -8.99 -13.22 -2.94
CA GLY A 113 -7.66 -12.68 -2.65
C GLY A 113 -7.55 -11.16 -2.86
N PRO A 114 -7.86 -10.65 -4.05
CA PRO A 114 -7.86 -9.21 -4.36
C PRO A 114 -8.78 -8.39 -3.45
N TYR A 115 -10.01 -8.84 -3.22
CA TYR A 115 -10.97 -8.10 -2.39
C TYR A 115 -10.60 -8.11 -0.90
N PHE A 116 -10.12 -9.25 -0.39
CA PHE A 116 -9.58 -9.32 0.96
C PHE A 116 -8.40 -8.37 1.15
N LYS A 117 -7.45 -8.36 0.20
CA LYS A 117 -6.29 -7.46 0.24
C LYS A 117 -6.70 -5.99 0.22
N ALA A 118 -7.77 -5.64 -0.49
CA ALA A 118 -8.31 -4.29 -0.52
C ALA A 118 -8.87 -3.90 0.87
N ALA A 119 -9.71 -4.73 1.47
CA ALA A 119 -10.27 -4.52 2.82
C ALA A 119 -9.17 -4.45 3.89
N GLN A 120 -8.20 -5.35 3.85
CA GLN A 120 -7.03 -5.34 4.74
C GLN A 120 -6.23 -4.04 4.61
N LYS A 121 -5.94 -3.60 3.38
CA LYS A 121 -5.20 -2.36 3.12
C LYS A 121 -5.92 -1.14 3.67
N GLU A 122 -7.23 -1.09 3.51
CA GLU A 122 -8.07 -0.02 4.04
C GLU A 122 -8.06 -0.01 5.56
N ALA A 123 -8.28 -1.15 6.20
CA ALA A 123 -8.25 -1.31 7.66
C ALA A 123 -6.90 -0.90 8.26
N VAL A 124 -5.80 -1.40 7.71
CA VAL A 124 -4.44 -1.05 8.15
C VAL A 124 -4.17 0.46 8.02
N ARG A 125 -4.57 1.06 6.89
CA ARG A 125 -4.44 2.50 6.69
C ARG A 125 -5.26 3.28 7.71
N ARG A 126 -6.46 2.81 8.03
CA ARG A 126 -7.34 3.47 8.99
C ARG A 126 -6.79 3.44 10.39
N VAL A 127 -6.21 2.33 10.84
CA VAL A 127 -5.51 2.24 12.12
C VAL A 127 -4.41 3.29 12.25
N VAL A 128 -3.57 3.44 11.22
CA VAL A 128 -2.50 4.45 11.25
C VAL A 128 -3.06 5.88 11.36
N LEU A 129 -4.18 6.17 10.69
CA LEU A 129 -4.79 7.49 10.71
C LEU A 129 -5.50 7.80 12.03
N ASP A 130 -6.18 6.82 12.63
CA ASP A 130 -6.99 7.00 13.83
C ASP A 130 -6.16 6.85 15.11
N GLU A 131 -5.41 5.77 15.22
CA GLU A 131 -4.66 5.41 16.43
C GLU A 131 -3.24 6.02 16.46
N LYS A 132 -2.77 6.57 15.33
CA LYS A 132 -1.39 7.11 15.19
C LYS A 132 -0.30 6.08 15.48
N ILE A 133 -0.62 4.80 15.30
CA ILE A 133 0.29 3.67 15.48
C ILE A 133 0.53 3.02 14.12
N ARG A 134 1.79 2.71 13.83
CA ARG A 134 2.18 1.97 12.63
C ARG A 134 1.94 0.48 12.84
N LEU A 135 1.83 -0.26 11.76
CA LEU A 135 1.54 -1.70 11.79
C LEU A 135 2.53 -2.53 12.64
N ASP A 136 3.73 -2.04 12.83
CA ASP A 136 4.78 -2.66 13.67
C ASP A 136 4.84 -2.08 15.10
N GLY A 137 3.85 -1.32 15.52
CA GLY A 137 3.72 -0.76 16.87
C GLY A 137 4.42 0.58 17.09
N ARG A 138 5.24 1.04 16.15
CA ARG A 138 5.91 2.34 16.25
C ARG A 138 4.93 3.50 16.10
N LYS A 139 5.26 4.63 16.71
CA LYS A 139 4.57 5.91 16.46
C LYS A 139 4.91 6.43 15.06
N THR A 140 4.13 7.37 14.56
CA THR A 140 4.30 7.93 13.20
C THR A 140 5.63 8.64 13.00
N THR A 141 6.23 9.19 14.06
CA THR A 141 7.52 9.89 14.07
C THR A 141 8.70 9.03 14.52
N GLU A 142 8.46 7.79 14.92
CA GLU A 142 9.48 6.90 15.44
C GLU A 142 10.22 6.19 14.29
N ILE A 143 11.56 6.30 14.29
CA ILE A 143 12.42 5.59 13.34
C ILE A 143 12.78 4.21 13.90
N ARG A 144 13.05 3.25 13.01
CA ARG A 144 13.59 1.95 13.40
C ARG A 144 14.98 2.11 14.00
N PRO A 145 15.40 1.23 14.92
CA PRO A 145 16.77 1.22 15.42
C PRO A 145 17.77 1.12 14.26
N ILE A 146 18.74 2.03 14.25
CA ILE A 146 19.83 2.03 13.28
C ILE A 146 21.10 1.67 14.03
N SER A 147 21.86 0.70 13.49
CA SER A 147 23.19 0.37 13.95
C SER A 147 24.15 0.33 12.77
N SER A 148 25.38 0.79 13.01
CA SER A 148 26.46 0.71 12.04
C SER A 148 27.76 0.34 12.75
N GLU A 149 28.53 -0.55 12.14
CA GLU A 149 29.82 -1.01 12.65
C GLU A 149 30.82 -1.07 11.53
N ALA A 150 31.94 -0.37 11.68
CA ALA A 150 33.05 -0.44 10.75
C ALA A 150 34.10 -1.45 11.26
N GLY A 151 34.78 -2.14 10.34
CA GLY A 151 35.75 -3.17 10.70
C GLY A 151 35.12 -4.46 11.22
N TYR A 152 33.91 -4.77 10.80
CA TYR A 152 33.13 -5.93 11.25
C TYR A 152 33.80 -7.27 10.93
N LEU A 153 34.47 -7.39 9.78
CA LEU A 153 35.21 -8.59 9.40
C LEU A 153 36.64 -8.58 9.96
N PRO A 154 37.28 -9.76 10.12
CA PRO A 154 38.66 -9.87 10.63
C PRO A 154 39.66 -9.05 9.85
N GLY A 155 40.76 -8.65 10.51
CA GLY A 155 41.76 -7.68 10.03
C GLY A 155 42.52 -8.01 8.74
N PHE A 156 42.37 -9.20 8.17
CA PHE A 156 42.91 -9.55 6.86
C PHE A 156 42.04 -9.06 5.69
N VAL A 157 40.84 -8.56 5.97
CA VAL A 157 39.98 -7.91 4.98
C VAL A 157 40.28 -6.43 4.99
N HIS A 158 40.58 -5.85 3.82
CA HIS A 158 41.04 -4.48 3.66
C HIS A 158 40.05 -3.42 4.18
N GLY A 159 38.77 -3.70 4.17
CA GLY A 159 37.73 -2.84 4.76
C GLY A 159 36.39 -3.58 4.82
N SER A 160 35.62 -3.30 5.87
CA SER A 160 34.28 -3.86 6.01
C SER A 160 33.42 -2.91 6.83
N ALA A 161 32.13 -2.89 6.57
CA ALA A 161 31.14 -2.21 7.37
C ALA A 161 29.83 -2.97 7.36
N LEU A 162 29.14 -2.98 8.48
CA LEU A 162 27.79 -3.49 8.63
C LEU A 162 26.86 -2.30 8.93
N PHE A 163 25.78 -2.21 8.18
CA PHE A 163 24.70 -1.27 8.44
C PHE A 163 23.40 -2.02 8.59
N THR A 164 22.68 -1.79 9.69
CA THR A 164 21.40 -2.43 9.96
C THR A 164 20.37 -1.36 10.27
N ARG A 165 19.24 -1.47 9.61
CA ARG A 165 18.05 -0.65 9.87
C ARG A 165 16.91 -1.54 10.31
N GLY A 166 16.89 -1.85 11.59
CA GLY A 166 15.87 -2.53 12.41
C GLY A 166 15.05 -3.61 11.80
#